data_24c8d6c2a5d89cc56b1131501873c928
#
_entry.id   24c8d6c2a5d89cc56b1131501873c928
#
_cell.length_a   1.000
_cell.length_b   1.000
_cell.length_c   1.000
_cell.angle_alpha   90.00
_cell.angle_beta   90.00
_cell.angle_gamma   90.00
#
_symmetry.space_group_name_H-M   'P 1'
#
loop_
_entity.id
_entity.type
_entity.pdbx_description
1 polymer ?
#
loop_
_entity_poly.entity_id
_entity_poly.type
_entity_poly.pdbx_seq_one_letter_code
_entity_poly.pdbx_strand_id
1 'polypeptide(L)'
;MTTKAPSLSPYLNMIAKKRPWQAVPVDKGTLVEGGEATLFRALALRHLELPVREFLQQGLEKDLPSTPGVVEALIHNQKDEERHDEALNYIAAAHGVDEKAENEAQNILKAWLEHPAHPILKASILERSIFFVILPYMRFNGDVGIRTVSADISRDEISHVGIHSLVARELGETAGQSLNKLRRATALWIFDQLGESSNKWLNKSFWLRQSAHLFERGKAEELADTQRSRMVAFFESPNTSLPSYGKA
;
A
#
# COMPACT_ATOMS: atom_id res chain seq x y z
N MET A 1 25.13 -11.52 36.40
CA MET A 1 24.19 -10.53 35.84
C MET A 1 24.35 -10.57 34.34
N THR A 2 23.41 -11.20 33.64
CA THR A 2 23.38 -11.20 32.16
C THR A 2 22.85 -9.85 31.73
N THR A 3 23.70 -8.98 31.23
CA THR A 3 23.30 -7.74 30.56
C THR A 3 22.48 -8.09 29.33
N LYS A 4 21.19 -7.84 29.39
CA LYS A 4 20.29 -7.97 28.22
C LYS A 4 20.82 -7.04 27.13
N ALA A 5 21.12 -7.57 25.95
CA ALA A 5 21.53 -6.75 24.83
C ALA A 5 20.50 -5.61 24.63
N PRO A 6 20.92 -4.38 24.32
CA PRO A 6 19.98 -3.28 24.09
C PRO A 6 19.00 -3.69 22.99
N SER A 7 17.70 -3.54 23.28
CA SER A 7 16.67 -3.82 22.28
C SER A 7 16.80 -2.82 21.15
N LEU A 8 16.77 -3.30 19.89
CA LEU A 8 16.70 -2.43 18.71
C LEU A 8 15.49 -1.50 18.82
N SER A 9 15.62 -0.29 18.30
CA SER A 9 14.46 0.60 18.17
C SER A 9 13.35 -0.06 17.34
N PRO A 10 12.08 0.35 17.51
CA PRO A 10 10.98 -0.22 16.72
C PRO A 10 11.23 -0.12 15.21
N TYR A 11 11.84 0.97 14.75
CA TYR A 11 12.18 1.19 13.34
C TYR A 11 13.21 0.18 12.82
N LEU A 12 14.35 0.07 13.49
CA LEU A 12 15.40 -0.89 13.13
C LEU A 12 14.91 -2.34 13.19
N ASN A 13 14.03 -2.65 14.15
CA ASN A 13 13.43 -3.98 14.24
C ASN A 13 12.48 -4.29 13.08
N MET A 14 11.76 -3.30 12.57
CA MET A 14 10.92 -3.47 11.38
C MET A 14 11.75 -3.72 10.12
N ILE A 15 12.82 -2.94 9.90
CA ILE A 15 13.74 -3.14 8.77
C ILE A 15 14.36 -4.53 8.82
N ALA A 16 14.86 -4.96 9.99
CA ALA A 16 15.55 -6.25 10.16
C ALA A 16 14.65 -7.47 9.85
N LYS A 17 13.34 -7.30 9.84
CA LYS A 17 12.36 -8.36 9.52
C LYS A 17 11.98 -8.42 8.05
N LYS A 18 12.44 -7.47 7.25
CA LYS A 18 12.12 -7.45 5.82
C LYS A 18 12.77 -8.62 5.10
N ARG A 19 12.02 -9.15 4.14
CA ARG A 19 12.47 -10.24 3.28
C ARG A 19 12.95 -9.66 1.96
N PRO A 20 14.20 -9.94 1.53
CA PRO A 20 14.69 -9.50 0.24
C PRO A 20 13.91 -10.20 -0.89
N TRP A 21 13.63 -9.46 -1.95
CA TRP A 21 13.07 -9.95 -3.20
C TRP A 21 13.47 -9.00 -4.34
N GLN A 22 13.31 -9.44 -5.57
CA GLN A 22 13.62 -8.66 -6.76
C GLN A 22 12.42 -8.65 -7.71
N ALA A 23 12.21 -7.53 -8.38
CA ALA A 23 11.26 -7.44 -9.47
C ALA A 23 11.77 -8.26 -10.66
N VAL A 24 10.89 -9.07 -11.26
CA VAL A 24 11.18 -9.83 -12.47
C VAL A 24 10.00 -9.73 -13.44
N PRO A 25 10.27 -9.77 -14.77
CA PRO A 25 9.20 -9.80 -15.75
C PRO A 25 8.21 -10.95 -15.49
N VAL A 26 6.94 -10.69 -15.75
CA VAL A 26 5.86 -11.65 -15.59
C VAL A 26 5.23 -11.98 -16.94
N ASP A 27 4.70 -13.18 -17.08
CA ASP A 27 3.94 -13.59 -18.25
C ASP A 27 2.47 -13.19 -18.07
N LYS A 28 1.83 -12.83 -19.20
CA LYS A 28 0.39 -12.58 -19.25
C LYS A 28 -0.38 -13.87 -19.04
N GLY A 29 -1.22 -13.89 -18.01
CA GLY A 29 -2.15 -14.99 -17.74
C GLY A 29 -3.61 -14.56 -17.90
N THR A 30 -4.53 -15.38 -17.36
CA THR A 30 -5.97 -15.14 -17.41
C THR A 30 -6.43 -14.39 -16.18
N LEU A 31 -7.10 -13.27 -16.39
CA LEU A 31 -7.73 -12.48 -15.33
C LEU A 31 -9.10 -13.05 -14.95
N VAL A 32 -9.58 -12.71 -13.76
CA VAL A 32 -10.94 -13.05 -13.33
C VAL A 32 -11.93 -12.21 -14.11
N GLU A 33 -12.89 -12.88 -14.76
CA GLU A 33 -13.94 -12.24 -15.56
C GLU A 33 -14.71 -11.18 -14.73
N GLY A 34 -14.89 -10.00 -15.31
CA GLY A 34 -15.56 -8.86 -14.66
C GLY A 34 -14.64 -8.05 -13.72
N GLY A 35 -13.38 -8.43 -13.59
CA GLY A 35 -12.38 -7.72 -12.78
C GLY A 35 -11.43 -6.82 -13.57
N GLU A 36 -11.36 -6.97 -14.89
CA GLU A 36 -10.30 -6.40 -15.73
C GLU A 36 -10.24 -4.87 -15.67
N ALA A 37 -11.38 -4.19 -15.83
CA ALA A 37 -11.41 -2.73 -15.84
C ALA A 37 -10.94 -2.12 -14.50
N THR A 38 -11.27 -2.77 -13.39
CA THR A 38 -10.79 -2.35 -12.06
C THR A 38 -9.33 -2.70 -11.86
N LEU A 39 -8.84 -3.82 -12.41
CA LEU A 39 -7.41 -4.16 -12.40
C LEU A 39 -6.59 -3.12 -13.16
N PHE A 40 -7.05 -2.66 -14.32
CA PHE A 40 -6.36 -1.59 -15.07
C PHE A 40 -6.35 -0.26 -14.31
N ARG A 41 -7.42 0.10 -13.60
CA ARG A 41 -7.42 1.28 -12.72
C ARG A 41 -6.48 1.10 -11.52
N ALA A 42 -6.48 -0.06 -10.89
CA ALA A 42 -5.55 -0.36 -9.81
C ALA A 42 -4.10 -0.30 -10.31
N LEU A 43 -3.83 -0.84 -11.50
CA LEU A 43 -2.51 -0.80 -12.12
C LEU A 43 -2.11 0.63 -12.53
N ALA A 44 -3.03 1.46 -13.03
CA ALA A 44 -2.76 2.85 -13.35
C ALA A 44 -2.29 3.67 -12.12
N LEU A 45 -2.68 3.24 -10.90
CA LEU A 45 -2.19 3.87 -9.66
C LEU A 45 -0.75 3.47 -9.28
N ARG A 46 -0.07 2.59 -10.04
CA ARG A 46 1.38 2.36 -9.86
C ARG A 46 2.16 3.67 -9.91
N HIS A 47 1.67 4.65 -10.65
CA HIS A 47 2.25 5.99 -10.68
C HIS A 47 2.24 6.71 -9.31
N LEU A 48 1.55 6.18 -8.29
CA LEU A 48 1.61 6.68 -6.92
C LEU A 48 2.76 6.09 -6.08
N GLU A 49 3.43 5.02 -6.54
CA GLU A 49 4.61 4.45 -5.84
C GLU A 49 5.76 5.47 -5.80
N LEU A 50 6.13 6.04 -6.94
CA LEU A 50 7.17 7.07 -6.98
C LEU A 50 6.82 8.34 -6.17
N PRO A 51 5.60 8.89 -6.21
CA PRO A 51 5.19 9.95 -5.27
C PRO A 51 5.23 9.57 -3.80
N VAL A 52 4.96 8.34 -3.40
CA VAL A 52 5.22 7.91 -2.01
C VAL A 52 6.70 8.11 -1.69
N ARG A 53 7.60 7.67 -2.56
CA ARG A 53 9.04 7.94 -2.42
C ARG A 53 9.35 9.44 -2.30
N GLU A 54 8.71 10.30 -3.11
CA GLU A 54 8.88 11.75 -3.03
C GLU A 54 8.36 12.30 -1.70
N PHE A 55 7.24 11.81 -1.18
CA PHE A 55 6.74 12.17 0.13
C PHE A 55 7.71 11.79 1.24
N LEU A 56 8.36 10.64 1.14
CA LEU A 56 9.39 10.23 2.09
C LEU A 56 10.60 11.15 2.01
N GLN A 57 11.05 11.50 0.80
CA GLN A 57 12.13 12.46 0.59
C GLN A 57 11.81 13.84 1.20
N GLN A 58 10.63 14.37 0.91
CA GLN A 58 10.16 15.62 1.51
C GLN A 58 10.03 15.53 3.03
N GLY A 59 9.68 14.34 3.55
CA GLY A 59 9.63 14.09 4.98
C GLY A 59 11.01 14.12 5.62
N LEU A 60 12.03 13.59 4.94
CA LEU A 60 13.43 13.61 5.41
C LEU A 60 14.01 15.03 5.48
N GLU A 61 13.48 15.96 4.72
CA GLU A 61 13.87 17.38 4.71
C GLU A 61 13.18 18.21 5.80
N LYS A 62 12.24 17.61 6.54
CA LYS A 62 11.50 18.25 7.64
C LYS A 62 11.99 17.76 9.00
N ASP A 63 11.46 18.37 10.05
CA ASP A 63 11.69 17.88 11.41
C ASP A 63 11.11 16.48 11.56
N LEU A 64 11.99 15.54 11.88
CA LEU A 64 11.65 14.15 12.14
C LEU A 64 11.76 13.82 13.64
N PRO A 65 11.08 12.76 14.11
CA PRO A 65 11.30 12.27 15.46
C PRO A 65 12.77 11.91 15.69
N SER A 66 13.28 12.20 16.88
CA SER A 66 14.66 11.87 17.27
C SER A 66 14.87 10.39 17.62
N THR A 67 13.85 9.57 17.47
CA THR A 67 13.91 8.13 17.74
C THR A 67 14.93 7.44 16.80
N PRO A 68 15.91 6.68 17.33
CA PRO A 68 16.93 6.03 16.51
C PRO A 68 16.31 5.13 15.44
N GLY A 69 16.83 5.22 14.21
CA GLY A 69 16.43 4.40 13.09
C GLY A 69 15.29 4.97 12.24
N VAL A 70 14.73 6.14 12.57
CA VAL A 70 13.69 6.79 11.75
C VAL A 70 14.19 7.08 10.35
N VAL A 71 15.33 7.76 10.23
CA VAL A 71 15.92 8.15 8.94
C VAL A 71 16.27 6.92 8.12
N GLU A 72 16.94 5.93 8.74
CA GLU A 72 17.30 4.67 8.09
C GLU A 72 16.07 3.93 7.56
N ALA A 73 14.98 3.93 8.33
CA ALA A 73 13.74 3.26 7.94
C ALA A 73 13.08 3.96 6.73
N LEU A 74 13.02 5.28 6.73
CA LEU A 74 12.45 6.04 5.61
C LEU A 74 13.29 5.88 4.33
N ILE A 75 14.63 5.91 4.44
CA ILE A 75 15.53 5.66 3.30
C ILE A 75 15.38 4.22 2.78
N HIS A 76 15.20 3.25 3.68
CA HIS A 76 14.98 1.86 3.28
C HIS A 76 13.68 1.72 2.49
N ASN A 77 12.60 2.33 2.97
CA ASN A 77 11.31 2.30 2.30
C ASN A 77 11.38 2.97 0.91
N GLN A 78 12.08 4.10 0.76
CA GLN A 78 12.27 4.73 -0.56
C GLN A 78 12.84 3.77 -1.63
N LYS A 79 13.75 2.88 -1.23
CA LYS A 79 14.32 1.87 -2.14
C LYS A 79 13.33 0.78 -2.50
N ASP A 80 12.40 0.48 -1.59
CA ASP A 80 11.35 -0.47 -1.86
C ASP A 80 10.36 0.08 -2.90
N GLU A 81 10.01 1.38 -2.83
CA GLU A 81 9.11 2.02 -3.81
C GLU A 81 9.65 1.94 -5.24
N GLU A 82 10.98 2.05 -5.43
CA GLU A 82 11.59 1.85 -6.74
C GLU A 82 11.38 0.42 -7.27
N ARG A 83 11.46 -0.57 -6.38
CA ARG A 83 11.26 -1.97 -6.72
C ARG A 83 9.79 -2.30 -6.95
N HIS A 84 8.89 -1.67 -6.19
CA HIS A 84 7.44 -1.78 -6.39
C HIS A 84 7.03 -1.23 -7.76
N ASP A 85 7.49 -0.04 -8.10
CA ASP A 85 7.27 0.57 -9.42
C ASP A 85 7.77 -0.33 -10.55
N GLU A 86 8.99 -0.87 -10.44
CA GLU A 86 9.53 -1.79 -11.43
C GLU A 86 8.66 -3.04 -11.60
N ALA A 87 8.23 -3.67 -10.50
CA ALA A 87 7.41 -4.87 -10.53
C ALA A 87 6.03 -4.62 -11.13
N LEU A 88 5.40 -3.49 -10.81
CA LEU A 88 4.11 -3.10 -11.37
C LEU A 88 4.23 -2.72 -12.85
N ASN A 89 5.34 -2.13 -13.27
CA ASN A 89 5.61 -1.87 -14.69
C ASN A 89 5.82 -3.16 -15.49
N TYR A 90 6.37 -4.22 -14.92
CA TYR A 90 6.40 -5.53 -15.57
C TYR A 90 5.00 -6.10 -15.80
N ILE A 91 4.07 -5.91 -14.85
CA ILE A 91 2.66 -6.29 -15.04
C ILE A 91 2.04 -5.47 -16.17
N ALA A 92 2.26 -4.15 -16.16
CA ALA A 92 1.73 -3.26 -17.20
C ALA A 92 2.27 -3.64 -18.60
N ALA A 93 3.55 -3.99 -18.70
CA ALA A 93 4.16 -4.45 -19.94
C ALA A 93 3.54 -5.77 -20.44
N ALA A 94 3.22 -6.71 -19.55
CA ALA A 94 2.63 -7.99 -19.92
C ALA A 94 1.14 -7.88 -20.32
N HIS A 95 0.36 -7.10 -19.58
CA HIS A 95 -1.10 -7.03 -19.75
C HIS A 95 -1.57 -5.89 -20.64
N GLY A 96 -0.74 -4.88 -20.85
CA GLY A 96 -1.13 -3.60 -21.42
C GLY A 96 -1.70 -2.65 -20.36
N VAL A 97 -2.08 -1.47 -20.81
CA VAL A 97 -2.66 -0.42 -19.98
C VAL A 97 -3.96 0.10 -20.62
N ASP A 98 -4.83 0.65 -19.81
CA ASP A 98 -6.00 1.41 -20.25
C ASP A 98 -5.63 2.90 -20.26
N GLU A 99 -5.48 3.49 -21.46
CA GLU A 99 -5.06 4.90 -21.61
C GLU A 99 -5.98 5.88 -20.87
N LYS A 100 -7.28 5.59 -20.81
CA LYS A 100 -8.23 6.42 -20.08
C LYS A 100 -7.96 6.34 -18.58
N ALA A 101 -7.76 5.14 -18.04
CA ALA A 101 -7.41 4.96 -16.63
C ALA A 101 -6.08 5.62 -16.29
N GLU A 102 -5.07 5.53 -17.15
CA GLU A 102 -3.78 6.21 -16.99
C GLU A 102 -3.95 7.74 -16.90
N ASN A 103 -4.70 8.33 -17.83
CA ASN A 103 -4.96 9.78 -17.83
C ASN A 103 -5.77 10.24 -16.59
N GLU A 104 -6.75 9.46 -16.15
CA GLU A 104 -7.52 9.74 -14.94
C GLU A 104 -6.64 9.61 -13.69
N ALA A 105 -5.75 8.63 -13.63
CA ALA A 105 -4.80 8.43 -12.54
C ALA A 105 -3.85 9.61 -12.36
N GLN A 106 -3.43 10.29 -13.44
CA GLN A 106 -2.60 11.50 -13.36
C GLN A 106 -3.29 12.65 -12.62
N ASN A 107 -4.62 12.79 -12.75
CA ASN A 107 -5.37 13.80 -11.99
C ASN A 107 -5.42 13.45 -10.49
N ILE A 108 -5.52 12.16 -10.16
CA ILE A 108 -5.47 11.68 -8.78
C ILE A 108 -4.08 11.93 -8.20
N LEU A 109 -3.04 11.57 -8.93
CA LEU A 109 -1.64 11.82 -8.58
C LEU A 109 -1.42 13.31 -8.25
N LYS A 110 -1.82 14.20 -9.15
CA LYS A 110 -1.73 15.65 -8.94
C LYS A 110 -2.42 16.09 -7.66
N ALA A 111 -3.64 15.60 -7.40
CA ALA A 111 -4.38 15.93 -6.19
C ALA A 111 -3.66 15.47 -4.91
N TRP A 112 -2.98 14.33 -4.92
CA TRP A 112 -2.16 13.87 -3.80
C TRP A 112 -0.89 14.71 -3.63
N LEU A 113 -0.19 15.04 -4.70
CA LEU A 113 1.02 15.88 -4.66
C LEU A 113 0.71 17.26 -4.10
N GLU A 114 -0.35 17.91 -4.56
CA GLU A 114 -0.75 19.28 -4.17
C GLU A 114 -1.45 19.33 -2.80
N HIS A 115 -1.83 18.21 -2.19
CA HIS A 115 -2.50 18.21 -0.90
C HIS A 115 -1.57 18.72 0.22
N PRO A 116 -2.01 19.69 1.07
CA PRO A 116 -1.14 20.39 2.03
C PRO A 116 -0.77 19.56 3.28
N ALA A 117 -1.30 18.36 3.45
CA ALA A 117 -0.97 17.50 4.59
C ALA A 117 0.53 17.17 4.63
N HIS A 118 1.01 16.85 5.83
CA HIS A 118 2.40 16.43 6.03
C HIS A 118 2.76 15.25 5.10
N PRO A 119 3.94 15.25 4.42
CA PRO A 119 4.29 14.22 3.44
C PRO A 119 4.22 12.80 4.00
N ILE A 120 4.79 12.55 5.18
CA ILE A 120 4.74 11.22 5.84
C ILE A 120 3.29 10.78 6.12
N LEU A 121 2.41 11.72 6.46
CA LEU A 121 1.00 11.40 6.65
C LEU A 121 0.32 11.04 5.33
N LYS A 122 0.64 11.72 4.22
CA LYS A 122 0.16 11.36 2.87
C LYS A 122 0.61 9.95 2.50
N ALA A 123 1.89 9.62 2.64
CA ALA A 123 2.42 8.28 2.43
C ALA A 123 1.67 7.24 3.28
N SER A 124 1.58 7.46 4.59
CA SER A 124 0.87 6.55 5.51
C SER A 124 -0.59 6.28 5.12
N ILE A 125 -1.32 7.29 4.62
CA ILE A 125 -2.72 7.12 4.23
C ILE A 125 -2.84 6.42 2.88
N LEU A 126 -1.97 6.73 1.91
CA LEU A 126 -1.93 6.04 0.62
C LEU A 126 -1.69 4.54 0.81
N GLU A 127 -0.61 4.19 1.47
CA GLU A 127 -0.24 2.78 1.67
C GLU A 127 -1.30 2.04 2.48
N ARG A 128 -1.68 2.57 3.65
CA ARG A 128 -2.61 1.89 4.53
C ARG A 128 -4.02 1.73 3.96
N SER A 129 -4.51 2.71 3.20
CA SER A 129 -5.94 2.78 2.84
C SER A 129 -6.22 2.65 1.35
N ILE A 130 -5.19 2.70 0.53
CA ILE A 130 -5.28 2.53 -0.93
C ILE A 130 -4.48 1.31 -1.35
N PHE A 131 -3.15 1.27 -1.16
CA PHE A 131 -2.35 0.11 -1.56
C PHE A 131 -2.75 -1.17 -0.82
N PHE A 132 -2.99 -1.12 0.49
CA PHE A 132 -3.54 -2.26 1.24
C PHE A 132 -4.97 -2.67 0.87
N VAL A 133 -5.55 -2.07 -0.14
CA VAL A 133 -6.83 -2.49 -0.74
C VAL A 133 -6.64 -2.93 -2.18
N ILE A 134 -5.85 -2.21 -2.99
CA ILE A 134 -5.59 -2.61 -4.38
C ILE A 134 -4.71 -3.85 -4.49
N LEU A 135 -3.70 -4.01 -3.64
CA LEU A 135 -2.86 -5.21 -3.65
C LEU A 135 -3.66 -6.49 -3.37
N PRO A 136 -4.50 -6.58 -2.33
CA PRO A 136 -5.41 -7.70 -2.17
C PRO A 136 -6.42 -7.85 -3.33
N TYR A 137 -6.92 -6.74 -3.92
CA TYR A 137 -7.76 -6.83 -5.10
C TYR A 137 -7.03 -7.52 -6.26
N MET A 138 -5.80 -7.11 -6.55
CA MET A 138 -4.92 -7.73 -7.55
C MET A 138 -4.63 -9.20 -7.21
N ARG A 139 -4.41 -9.51 -5.94
CA ARG A 139 -4.17 -10.87 -5.45
C ARG A 139 -5.35 -11.81 -5.69
N PHE A 140 -6.59 -11.34 -5.57
CA PHE A 140 -7.79 -12.18 -5.72
C PHE A 140 -8.35 -12.20 -7.15
N ASN A 141 -8.06 -11.19 -7.96
CA ASN A 141 -8.63 -11.04 -9.29
C ASN A 141 -7.59 -11.11 -10.42
N GLY A 142 -6.31 -11.04 -10.10
CA GLY A 142 -5.21 -11.15 -11.06
C GLY A 142 -4.85 -12.62 -11.41
N ASP A 143 -4.06 -12.75 -12.44
CA ASP A 143 -3.39 -14.01 -12.79
C ASP A 143 -2.23 -14.35 -11.84
N VAL A 144 -1.46 -15.39 -12.16
CA VAL A 144 -0.34 -15.85 -11.32
C VAL A 144 0.72 -14.77 -11.13
N GLY A 145 1.10 -14.03 -12.21
CA GLY A 145 2.10 -12.98 -12.16
C GLY A 145 1.65 -11.82 -11.26
N ILE A 146 0.45 -11.28 -11.52
CA ILE A 146 -0.15 -10.19 -10.74
C ILE A 146 -0.27 -10.59 -9.26
N ARG A 147 -0.75 -11.80 -8.98
CA ARG A 147 -0.93 -12.31 -7.60
C ARG A 147 0.38 -12.42 -6.85
N THR A 148 1.44 -12.81 -7.55
CA THR A 148 2.78 -12.98 -6.98
C THR A 148 3.39 -11.63 -6.64
N VAL A 149 3.41 -10.69 -7.59
CA VAL A 149 3.87 -9.31 -7.38
C VAL A 149 3.12 -8.66 -6.23
N SER A 150 1.78 -8.74 -6.26
CA SER A 150 0.93 -8.21 -5.18
C SER A 150 1.28 -8.78 -3.80
N ALA A 151 1.63 -10.07 -3.72
CA ALA A 151 2.02 -10.70 -2.46
C ALA A 151 3.37 -10.19 -1.94
N ASP A 152 4.35 -9.99 -2.83
CA ASP A 152 5.68 -9.52 -2.43
C ASP A 152 5.65 -8.05 -2.02
N ILE A 153 4.99 -7.18 -2.78
CA ILE A 153 4.77 -5.77 -2.41
C ILE A 153 4.03 -5.70 -1.06
N SER A 154 2.96 -6.47 -0.87
CA SER A 154 2.19 -6.46 0.39
C SER A 154 3.02 -6.77 1.64
N ARG A 155 4.09 -7.55 1.51
CA ARG A 155 5.01 -7.83 2.65
C ARG A 155 5.82 -6.61 3.04
N ASP A 156 6.30 -5.84 2.07
CA ASP A 156 7.03 -4.60 2.32
C ASP A 156 6.07 -3.55 2.90
N GLU A 157 4.88 -3.42 2.34
CA GLU A 157 3.83 -2.49 2.78
C GLU A 157 3.43 -2.66 4.25
N ILE A 158 3.49 -3.87 4.81
CA ILE A 158 3.25 -4.10 6.24
C ILE A 158 4.24 -3.30 7.08
N SER A 159 5.51 -3.26 6.70
CA SER A 159 6.53 -2.48 7.42
C SER A 159 6.43 -0.99 7.12
N HIS A 160 6.11 -0.60 5.88
CA HIS A 160 5.91 0.80 5.48
C HIS A 160 4.79 1.44 6.29
N VAL A 161 3.60 0.83 6.29
CA VAL A 161 2.46 1.31 7.08
C VAL A 161 2.80 1.40 8.57
N GLY A 162 3.55 0.44 9.10
CA GLY A 162 4.01 0.47 10.49
C GLY A 162 4.93 1.65 10.77
N ILE A 163 5.96 1.83 9.94
CA ILE A 163 6.95 2.91 10.05
C ILE A 163 6.29 4.28 9.88
N HIS A 164 5.57 4.50 8.79
CA HIS A 164 4.98 5.82 8.48
C HIS A 164 3.91 6.21 9.48
N SER A 165 3.09 5.26 9.95
CA SER A 165 2.09 5.52 11.00
C SER A 165 2.74 5.86 12.34
N LEU A 166 3.88 5.23 12.66
CA LEU A 166 4.60 5.53 13.90
C LEU A 166 5.25 6.92 13.83
N VAL A 167 5.90 7.26 12.69
CA VAL A 167 6.48 8.60 12.47
C VAL A 167 5.39 9.67 12.54
N ALA A 168 4.28 9.50 11.82
CA ALA A 168 3.18 10.47 11.83
C ALA A 168 2.64 10.69 13.25
N ARG A 169 2.52 9.62 14.05
CA ARG A 169 2.08 9.70 15.45
C ARG A 169 3.10 10.44 16.32
N GLU A 170 4.39 10.15 16.19
CA GLU A 170 5.45 10.82 16.95
C GLU A 170 5.54 12.32 16.61
N LEU A 171 5.19 12.70 15.37
CA LEU A 171 5.06 14.09 14.91
C LEU A 171 3.75 14.75 15.37
N GLY A 172 2.80 14.01 15.92
CA GLY A 172 1.47 14.53 16.27
C GLY A 172 0.57 14.80 15.05
N GLU A 173 0.92 14.26 13.88
CA GLU A 173 0.19 14.46 12.64
C GLU A 173 -1.08 13.59 12.59
N THR A 174 -2.20 14.21 12.24
CA THR A 174 -3.50 13.53 12.14
C THR A 174 -4.19 13.82 10.80
N ALA A 175 -4.87 12.81 10.27
CA ALA A 175 -5.59 12.94 9.01
C ALA A 175 -6.85 13.80 9.18
N GLY A 176 -6.83 14.98 8.57
CA GLY A 176 -7.98 15.88 8.50
C GLY A 176 -9.06 15.40 7.51
N GLN A 177 -10.20 16.10 7.50
CA GLN A 177 -11.32 15.77 6.62
C GLN A 177 -10.96 15.86 5.13
N SER A 178 -10.13 16.82 4.72
CA SER A 178 -9.71 17.01 3.33
C SER A 178 -8.92 15.81 2.80
N LEU A 179 -7.97 15.30 3.59
CA LEU A 179 -7.17 14.13 3.22
C LEU A 179 -8.04 12.86 3.17
N ASN A 180 -8.97 12.69 4.11
CA ASN A 180 -9.95 11.60 4.05
C ASN A 180 -10.87 11.71 2.82
N LYS A 181 -11.24 12.92 2.41
CA LYS A 181 -12.06 13.15 1.20
C LYS A 181 -11.29 12.71 -0.05
N LEU A 182 -10.01 13.07 -0.15
CA LEU A 182 -9.14 12.65 -1.24
C LEU A 182 -8.99 11.12 -1.27
N ARG A 183 -8.68 10.49 -0.12
CA ARG A 183 -8.61 9.02 -0.01
C ARG A 183 -9.91 8.35 -0.49
N ARG A 184 -11.07 8.85 -0.05
CA ARG A 184 -12.37 8.29 -0.46
C ARG A 184 -12.62 8.43 -1.95
N ALA A 185 -12.27 9.59 -2.53
CA ALA A 185 -12.38 9.81 -3.96
C ALA A 185 -11.48 8.85 -4.75
N THR A 186 -10.25 8.65 -4.31
CA THR A 186 -9.32 7.68 -4.90
C THR A 186 -9.88 6.25 -4.84
N ALA A 187 -10.32 5.79 -3.67
CA ALA A 187 -10.89 4.46 -3.53
C ALA A 187 -12.16 4.28 -4.39
N LEU A 188 -13.03 5.28 -4.42
CA LEU A 188 -14.22 5.25 -5.25
C LEU A 188 -13.87 5.13 -6.74
N TRP A 189 -12.91 5.92 -7.20
CA TRP A 189 -12.45 5.86 -8.59
C TRP A 189 -11.94 4.48 -8.97
N ILE A 190 -11.13 3.84 -8.11
CA ILE A 190 -10.59 2.50 -8.38
C ILE A 190 -11.73 1.50 -8.60
N PHE A 191 -12.66 1.44 -7.65
CA PHE A 191 -13.68 0.38 -7.58
C PHE A 191 -15.00 0.75 -8.27
N ASP A 192 -15.09 1.90 -8.93
CA ASP A 192 -16.33 2.35 -9.58
C ASP A 192 -16.76 1.46 -10.76
N GLN A 193 -15.82 0.73 -11.35
CA GLN A 193 -16.12 -0.23 -12.42
C GLN A 193 -16.74 -1.54 -11.91
N LEU A 194 -16.68 -1.80 -10.60
CA LEU A 194 -17.36 -2.95 -10.00
C LEU A 194 -18.82 -2.63 -9.71
N GLY A 195 -19.67 -3.65 -9.94
CA GLY A 195 -21.06 -3.65 -9.45
C GLY A 195 -21.18 -4.16 -8.02
N GLU A 196 -22.42 -4.38 -7.61
CA GLU A 196 -22.76 -5.15 -6.41
C GLU A 196 -22.89 -6.62 -6.81
N SER A 197 -21.93 -7.44 -6.38
CA SER A 197 -21.83 -8.86 -6.73
C SER A 197 -21.91 -9.73 -5.48
N SER A 198 -22.44 -10.94 -5.61
CA SER A 198 -22.36 -11.98 -4.58
C SER A 198 -20.92 -12.48 -4.37
N ASN A 199 -20.08 -12.40 -5.41
CA ASN A 199 -18.65 -12.59 -5.26
C ASN A 199 -18.03 -11.35 -4.60
N LYS A 200 -17.64 -11.47 -3.33
CA LYS A 200 -17.11 -10.35 -2.55
C LYS A 200 -15.87 -9.70 -3.19
N TRP A 201 -15.07 -10.45 -3.96
CA TRP A 201 -13.88 -9.94 -4.62
C TRP A 201 -14.19 -9.08 -5.85
N LEU A 202 -15.41 -9.17 -6.38
CA LEU A 202 -15.94 -8.36 -7.47
C LEU A 202 -17.03 -7.39 -6.98
N ASN A 203 -17.11 -7.12 -5.67
CA ASN A 203 -18.13 -6.28 -5.07
C ASN A 203 -17.56 -4.92 -4.68
N LYS A 204 -18.08 -3.85 -5.26
CA LYS A 204 -17.69 -2.45 -5.02
C LYS A 204 -17.78 -2.07 -3.55
N SER A 205 -18.94 -2.32 -2.95
CA SER A 205 -19.21 -1.94 -1.56
C SER A 205 -18.29 -2.67 -0.57
N PHE A 206 -17.87 -3.91 -0.88
CA PHE A 206 -16.90 -4.63 -0.08
C PHE A 206 -15.57 -3.85 0.01
N TRP A 207 -14.97 -3.50 -1.13
CA TRP A 207 -13.65 -2.84 -1.17
C TRP A 207 -13.68 -1.44 -0.58
N LEU A 208 -14.74 -0.66 -0.83
CA LEU A 208 -14.90 0.66 -0.22
C LEU A 208 -14.98 0.59 1.31
N ARG A 209 -15.67 -0.43 1.85
CA ARG A 209 -15.68 -0.66 3.31
C ARG A 209 -14.31 -1.07 3.84
N GLN A 210 -13.52 -1.89 3.11
CA GLN A 210 -12.16 -2.24 3.54
C GLN A 210 -11.26 -1.00 3.60
N SER A 211 -11.27 -0.15 2.58
CA SER A 211 -10.51 1.11 2.58
C SER A 211 -10.90 2.02 3.76
N ALA A 212 -12.20 2.16 4.03
CA ALA A 212 -12.68 2.95 5.16
C ALA A 212 -12.25 2.34 6.51
N HIS A 213 -12.36 1.04 6.65
CA HIS A 213 -11.95 0.33 7.88
C HIS A 213 -10.46 0.49 8.17
N LEU A 214 -9.61 0.34 7.16
CA LEU A 214 -8.16 0.53 7.29
C LEU A 214 -7.81 1.96 7.68
N PHE A 215 -8.51 2.95 7.09
CA PHE A 215 -8.32 4.35 7.45
C PHE A 215 -8.69 4.62 8.91
N GLU A 216 -9.84 4.14 9.38
CA GLU A 216 -10.29 4.34 10.76
C GLU A 216 -9.38 3.62 11.78
N ARG A 217 -8.92 2.40 11.47
CA ARG A 217 -7.94 1.69 12.32
C ARG A 217 -6.66 2.49 12.54
N GLY A 218 -6.19 3.19 11.50
CA GLY A 218 -4.99 4.00 11.62
C GLY A 218 -5.15 5.26 12.46
N LYS A 219 -6.38 5.70 12.69
CA LYS A 219 -6.68 6.84 13.58
C LYS A 219 -6.81 6.45 15.04
N ALA A 220 -7.15 5.19 15.31
CA ALA A 220 -7.45 4.74 16.67
C ALA A 220 -6.16 4.56 17.44
N GLU A 221 -5.71 5.61 18.11
CA GLU A 221 -4.54 5.59 19.00
C GLU A 221 -4.72 4.60 20.16
N GLU A 222 -5.96 4.26 20.50
CA GLU A 222 -6.34 3.48 21.69
C GLU A 222 -7.09 2.18 21.37
N LEU A 223 -6.99 1.63 20.15
CA LEU A 223 -7.57 0.31 19.93
C LEU A 223 -6.88 -0.69 20.86
N ALA A 224 -7.69 -1.38 21.67
CA ALA A 224 -7.20 -2.51 22.45
C ALA A 224 -6.44 -3.49 21.55
N ASP A 225 -5.42 -4.15 22.08
CA ASP A 225 -4.57 -5.07 21.28
C ASP A 225 -5.39 -6.15 20.56
N THR A 226 -6.49 -6.61 21.17
CA THR A 226 -7.46 -7.52 20.55
C THR A 226 -8.17 -6.93 19.34
N GLN A 227 -8.37 -5.62 19.27
CA GLN A 227 -8.97 -4.93 18.12
C GLN A 227 -7.92 -4.63 17.05
N ARG A 228 -6.67 -4.35 17.44
CA ARG A 228 -5.53 -4.17 16.50
C ARG A 228 -5.17 -5.47 15.83
N SER A 229 -5.30 -6.61 16.52
CA SER A 229 -5.03 -7.93 15.94
C SER A 229 -6.11 -8.40 14.97
N ARG A 230 -7.30 -7.79 14.93
CA ARG A 230 -8.32 -8.12 13.93
C ARG A 230 -7.82 -7.77 12.54
N MET A 231 -7.61 -8.81 11.76
CA MET A 231 -7.28 -8.66 10.35
C MET A 231 -8.49 -8.13 9.58
N VAL A 232 -8.24 -7.35 8.54
CA VAL A 232 -9.30 -7.03 7.57
C VAL A 232 -9.71 -8.29 6.83
N ALA A 233 -10.96 -8.36 6.37
CA ALA A 233 -11.57 -9.59 5.85
C ALA A 233 -10.77 -10.30 4.75
N PHE A 234 -10.02 -9.57 3.92
CA PHE A 234 -9.22 -10.18 2.87
C PHE A 234 -7.94 -10.87 3.39
N PHE A 235 -7.42 -10.49 4.56
CA PHE A 235 -6.29 -11.20 5.19
C PHE A 235 -6.72 -12.51 5.85
N GLU A 236 -7.97 -12.60 6.31
CA GLU A 236 -8.53 -13.81 6.92
C GLU A 236 -8.92 -14.86 5.88
N SER A 237 -9.00 -14.47 4.61
CA SER A 237 -9.37 -15.40 3.54
C SER A 237 -8.20 -16.33 3.21
N PRO A 238 -8.41 -17.65 3.21
CA PRO A 238 -7.37 -18.61 2.86
C PRO A 238 -6.90 -18.33 1.43
N ASN A 239 -5.61 -18.14 1.28
CA ASN A 239 -4.96 -18.06 -0.02
C ASN A 239 -3.81 -19.06 -0.03
N THR A 240 -4.12 -20.25 -0.46
CA THR A 240 -3.32 -21.43 -0.20
C THR A 240 -2.14 -21.62 -1.14
N SER A 241 -2.03 -20.85 -2.21
CA SER A 241 -0.98 -21.13 -3.20
C SER A 241 -0.58 -19.88 -3.98
N LEU A 242 0.11 -18.95 -3.30
CA LEU A 242 0.86 -17.95 -4.04
C LEU A 242 2.22 -18.56 -4.40
N PRO A 243 2.60 -18.54 -5.68
CA PRO A 243 3.94 -18.93 -6.07
C PRO A 243 4.95 -18.02 -5.39
N SER A 244 6.14 -18.53 -5.15
CA SER A 244 7.25 -17.72 -4.66
C SER A 244 7.74 -16.83 -5.81
N TYR A 245 7.77 -15.53 -5.59
CA TYR A 245 8.24 -14.55 -6.56
C TYR A 245 9.64 -14.08 -6.13
N GLY A 246 10.61 -14.10 -7.05
CA GLY A 246 11.94 -13.59 -6.82
C GLY A 246 12.60 -14.08 -5.53
N LYS A 247 13.03 -15.32 -5.49
CA LYS A 247 14.03 -15.69 -4.49
C LYS A 247 15.35 -15.10 -4.91
N ALA A 248 15.84 -14.15 -4.13
CA ALA A 248 17.24 -13.75 -4.21
C ALA A 248 18.12 -14.93 -3.80
#